data_b42528cf689e2876d8f5b26f88d299b2
#
_entry.id   b42528cf689e2876d8f5b26f88d299b2
#
_cell.length_a   1.000
_cell.length_b   1.000
_cell.length_c   1.000
_cell.angle_alpha   90.00
_cell.angle_beta   90.00
_cell.angle_gamma   90.00
#
_symmetry.space_group_name_H-M   'P 1'
#
loop_
_entity.id
_entity.type
_entity.pdbx_description
1 polymer ?
#
loop_
_entity_poly.entity_id
_entity_poly.type
_entity_poly.pdbx_seq_one_letter_code
_entity_poly.pdbx_strand_id
1 'polypeptide(L)'
;GSNAKMLSGDVATTLGGRFLIQDVYPYSFAEFCAASGVQLTAPDTLSTAQRGELLNRFAAYFKFGGFPESLIMADKRGYLTGLFQRIYLGDICARYAVSNSYSLRIMIKKLAESVKQPISYNRIANILGAVGIKIGVSTVINYVKYAEESWLVLRLQNDAAKLAEKESTPKYYFCDNGLLMIFLTDPATSLLENLVADAFENWS
;
A
#
# COMPACT_ATOMS: atom_id res chain seq x y z
N GLY A 1 -9.38 -10.43 -2.23
CA GLY A 1 -9.94 -9.33 -1.45
C GLY A 1 -9.06 -9.04 -0.25
N SER A 2 -9.18 -7.88 0.36
CA SER A 2 -8.44 -7.44 1.56
C SER A 2 -8.50 -8.38 2.77
N ASN A 3 -9.33 -9.42 2.69
CA ASN A 3 -9.57 -10.47 3.68
C ASN A 3 -8.79 -11.78 3.42
N ALA A 4 -7.95 -11.83 2.42
CA ALA A 4 -7.38 -13.09 1.93
C ALA A 4 -6.53 -13.81 2.98
N LYS A 5 -5.71 -13.10 3.78
CA LYS A 5 -4.88 -13.74 4.81
C LYS A 5 -5.68 -14.42 5.93
N MET A 6 -6.83 -13.86 6.33
CA MET A 6 -7.69 -14.48 7.33
C MET A 6 -8.51 -15.62 6.74
N LEU A 7 -9.12 -15.42 5.57
CA LEU A 7 -9.83 -16.47 4.85
C LEU A 7 -8.92 -17.67 4.56
N SER A 8 -7.63 -17.43 4.26
CA SER A 8 -6.68 -18.53 4.06
C SER A 8 -6.46 -19.37 5.33
N GLY A 9 -6.45 -18.77 6.52
CA GLY A 9 -6.32 -19.49 7.78
C GLY A 9 -7.56 -20.34 8.11
N ASP A 10 -8.75 -19.74 8.01
CA ASP A 10 -10.02 -20.42 8.28
C ASP A 10 -10.36 -21.48 7.20
N VAL A 11 -10.07 -21.17 5.93
CA VAL A 11 -10.22 -22.07 4.80
C VAL A 11 -9.16 -23.17 4.85
N ALA A 12 -7.93 -22.87 5.29
CA ALA A 12 -6.87 -23.87 5.48
C ALA A 12 -7.27 -24.96 6.47
N THR A 13 -7.87 -24.56 7.59
CA THR A 13 -8.37 -25.50 8.59
C THR A 13 -9.57 -26.31 8.07
N THR A 14 -10.47 -25.69 7.31
CA THR A 14 -11.70 -26.33 6.80
C THR A 14 -11.44 -27.26 5.60
N LEU A 15 -10.54 -26.88 4.69
CA LEU A 15 -10.27 -27.62 3.45
C LEU A 15 -9.07 -28.59 3.54
N GLY A 16 -8.40 -28.68 4.70
CA GLY A 16 -7.34 -29.66 4.93
C GLY A 16 -6.18 -29.56 3.91
N GLY A 17 -5.80 -28.37 3.50
CA GLY A 17 -4.68 -28.14 2.58
C GLY A 17 -4.99 -28.37 1.09
N ARG A 18 -6.25 -28.54 0.71
CA ARG A 18 -6.67 -28.76 -0.68
C ARG A 18 -6.97 -27.47 -1.44
N PHE A 19 -6.16 -26.43 -1.29
CA PHE A 19 -6.32 -25.17 -2.01
C PHE A 19 -4.96 -24.56 -2.29
N LEU A 20 -4.91 -23.74 -3.34
CA LEU A 20 -3.77 -22.91 -3.68
C LEU A 20 -4.14 -21.46 -3.34
N ILE A 21 -3.23 -20.77 -2.66
CA ILE A 21 -3.33 -19.33 -2.43
C ILE A 21 -2.61 -18.65 -3.58
N GLN A 22 -3.27 -17.72 -4.23
CA GLN A 22 -2.67 -16.84 -5.23
C GLN A 22 -2.93 -15.40 -4.80
N ASP A 23 -1.87 -14.65 -4.58
CA ASP A 23 -1.96 -13.23 -4.30
C ASP A 23 -2.24 -12.46 -5.59
N VAL A 24 -3.15 -11.49 -5.52
CA VAL A 24 -3.52 -10.64 -6.65
C VAL A 24 -3.27 -9.20 -6.24
N TYR A 25 -2.34 -8.57 -6.94
CA TYR A 25 -1.93 -7.19 -6.73
C TYR A 25 -2.68 -6.22 -7.64
N PRO A 26 -2.65 -4.92 -7.38
CA PRO A 26 -3.01 -3.91 -8.36
C PRO A 26 -2.18 -4.10 -9.64
N TYR A 27 -2.67 -3.60 -10.78
CA TYR A 27 -1.96 -3.72 -12.04
C TYR A 27 -0.54 -3.18 -11.96
N SER A 28 0.41 -3.93 -12.47
CA SER A 28 1.72 -3.40 -12.87
C SER A 28 1.55 -2.36 -14.00
N PHE A 29 2.56 -1.55 -14.26
CA PHE A 29 2.46 -0.56 -15.35
C PHE A 29 2.20 -1.20 -16.72
N ALA A 30 2.76 -2.39 -16.96
CA ALA A 30 2.52 -3.16 -18.19
C ALA A 30 1.05 -3.58 -18.32
N GLU A 31 0.47 -4.13 -17.28
CA GLU A 31 -0.94 -4.52 -17.23
C GLU A 31 -1.87 -3.30 -17.33
N PHE A 32 -1.51 -2.20 -16.66
CA PHE A 32 -2.23 -0.93 -16.76
C PHE A 32 -2.26 -0.41 -18.19
N CYS A 33 -1.14 -0.45 -18.92
CA CYS A 33 -1.07 -0.10 -20.32
C CYS A 33 -1.94 -1.02 -21.17
N ALA A 34 -1.83 -2.33 -21.00
CA ALA A 34 -2.63 -3.32 -21.72
C ALA A 34 -4.14 -3.12 -21.49
N ALA A 35 -4.56 -2.94 -20.24
CA ALA A 35 -5.94 -2.66 -19.86
C ALA A 35 -6.45 -1.30 -20.41
N SER A 36 -5.54 -0.37 -20.70
CA SER A 36 -5.83 0.93 -21.33
C SER A 36 -5.78 0.89 -22.87
N GLY A 37 -5.57 -0.28 -23.48
CA GLY A 37 -5.46 -0.44 -24.93
C GLY A 37 -4.12 0.01 -25.52
N VAL A 38 -3.09 0.22 -24.69
CA VAL A 38 -1.74 0.62 -25.13
C VAL A 38 -0.83 -0.61 -25.09
N GLN A 39 -0.26 -0.97 -26.24
CA GLN A 39 0.74 -2.03 -26.30
C GLN A 39 2.13 -1.46 -26.02
N LEU A 40 2.85 -2.10 -25.12
CA LEU A 40 4.25 -1.80 -24.86
C LEU A 40 5.10 -2.46 -25.96
N THR A 41 5.80 -1.63 -26.73
CA THR A 41 6.79 -2.06 -27.72
C THR A 41 8.18 -1.62 -27.30
N ALA A 42 9.22 -2.12 -27.98
CA ALA A 42 10.59 -1.73 -27.66
C ALA A 42 10.75 -0.19 -27.72
N PRO A 43 11.45 0.44 -26.77
CA PRO A 43 11.55 1.91 -26.68
C PRO A 43 12.05 2.58 -27.95
N ASP A 44 12.94 1.90 -28.70
CA ASP A 44 13.56 2.41 -29.92
C ASP A 44 12.62 2.41 -31.14
N THR A 45 11.49 1.71 -31.05
CA THR A 45 10.51 1.61 -32.15
C THR A 45 9.33 2.58 -31.96
N LEU A 46 9.27 3.31 -30.85
CA LEU A 46 8.17 4.22 -30.54
C LEU A 46 8.27 5.51 -31.35
N SER A 47 7.17 5.85 -32.03
CA SER A 47 7.00 7.20 -32.61
C SER A 47 6.88 8.25 -31.48
N THR A 48 7.07 9.54 -31.82
CA THR A 48 6.90 10.63 -30.86
C THR A 48 5.51 10.67 -30.24
N ALA A 49 4.47 10.38 -31.02
CA ALA A 49 3.09 10.33 -30.51
C ALA A 49 2.89 9.19 -29.52
N GLN A 50 3.37 7.98 -29.82
CA GLN A 50 3.29 6.81 -28.93
C GLN A 50 4.07 7.04 -27.63
N ARG A 51 5.24 7.66 -27.73
CA ARG A 51 6.04 8.05 -26.54
C ARG A 51 5.28 9.05 -25.66
N GLY A 52 4.64 10.05 -26.27
CA GLY A 52 3.80 11.03 -25.55
C GLY A 52 2.62 10.35 -24.84
N GLU A 53 1.93 9.42 -25.52
CA GLU A 53 0.84 8.65 -24.90
C GLU A 53 1.34 7.79 -23.73
N LEU A 54 2.45 7.08 -23.89
CA LEU A 54 3.03 6.26 -22.85
C LEU A 54 3.41 7.07 -21.60
N LEU A 55 4.00 8.27 -21.80
CA LEU A 55 4.32 9.20 -20.70
C LEU A 55 3.06 9.69 -19.99
N ASN A 56 1.99 9.97 -20.71
CA ASN A 56 0.69 10.34 -20.09
C ASN A 56 0.10 9.18 -19.28
N ARG A 57 0.18 7.94 -19.80
CA ARG A 57 -0.25 6.74 -19.06
C ARG A 57 0.60 6.53 -17.81
N PHE A 58 1.92 6.69 -17.94
CA PHE A 58 2.81 6.59 -16.79
C PHE A 58 2.51 7.65 -15.73
N ALA A 59 2.27 8.90 -16.11
CA ALA A 59 1.91 9.96 -15.17
C ALA A 59 0.61 9.65 -14.41
N ALA A 60 -0.38 9.08 -15.10
CA ALA A 60 -1.63 8.64 -14.47
C ALA A 60 -1.40 7.47 -13.50
N TYR A 61 -0.67 6.43 -13.93
CA TYR A 61 -0.31 5.27 -13.12
C TYR A 61 0.53 5.67 -11.90
N PHE A 62 1.55 6.48 -12.12
CA PHE A 62 2.44 6.98 -11.06
C PHE A 62 1.66 7.69 -9.95
N LYS A 63 0.63 8.46 -10.31
CA LYS A 63 -0.15 9.25 -9.36
C LYS A 63 -1.31 8.49 -8.74
N PHE A 64 -2.03 7.69 -9.53
CA PHE A 64 -3.31 7.08 -9.11
C PHE A 64 -3.23 5.56 -8.94
N GLY A 65 -2.05 4.97 -9.16
CA GLY A 65 -1.80 3.55 -8.97
C GLY A 65 -2.44 2.65 -10.01
N GLY A 66 -2.46 1.35 -9.71
CA GLY A 66 -2.87 0.27 -10.59
C GLY A 66 -4.21 -0.38 -10.25
N PHE A 67 -5.04 0.17 -9.37
CA PHE A 67 -6.36 -0.42 -9.13
C PHE A 67 -7.21 -0.41 -10.41
N PRO A 68 -7.71 -1.58 -10.87
CA PRO A 68 -8.42 -1.70 -12.16
C PRO A 68 -9.57 -0.71 -12.30
N GLU A 69 -10.38 -0.56 -11.28
CA GLU A 69 -11.54 0.33 -11.29
C GLU A 69 -11.15 1.81 -11.42
N SER A 70 -9.94 2.19 -10.98
CA SER A 70 -9.46 3.57 -11.10
C SER A 70 -9.29 4.00 -12.56
N LEU A 71 -9.12 3.05 -13.51
CA LEU A 71 -8.98 3.33 -14.93
C LEU A 71 -10.23 4.01 -15.52
N ILE A 72 -11.41 3.54 -15.11
CA ILE A 72 -12.69 3.97 -15.65
C ILE A 72 -13.35 5.11 -14.84
N MET A 73 -12.84 5.41 -13.64
CA MET A 73 -13.40 6.46 -12.80
C MET A 73 -12.96 7.85 -13.26
N ALA A 74 -13.92 8.75 -13.44
CA ALA A 74 -13.66 10.17 -13.74
C ALA A 74 -13.00 10.87 -12.54
N ASP A 75 -13.55 10.67 -11.33
CA ASP A 75 -12.95 11.12 -10.07
C ASP A 75 -12.12 10.00 -9.41
N LYS A 76 -10.89 9.84 -9.89
CA LYS A 76 -9.95 8.85 -9.36
C LYS A 76 -9.62 9.07 -7.88
N ARG A 77 -9.48 10.33 -7.46
CA ARG A 77 -9.17 10.64 -6.06
C ARG A 77 -10.34 10.31 -5.13
N GLY A 78 -11.56 10.63 -5.53
CA GLY A 78 -12.78 10.24 -4.79
C GLY A 78 -12.92 8.73 -4.68
N TYR A 79 -12.69 8.01 -5.77
CA TYR A 79 -12.67 6.53 -5.77
C TYR A 79 -11.64 5.97 -4.77
N LEU A 80 -10.37 6.41 -4.85
CA LEU A 80 -9.29 5.95 -3.97
C LEU A 80 -9.55 6.29 -2.50
N THR A 81 -10.12 7.47 -2.23
CA THR A 81 -10.54 7.85 -0.88
C THR A 81 -11.65 6.92 -0.37
N GLY A 82 -12.63 6.59 -1.19
CA GLY A 82 -13.68 5.62 -0.87
C GLY A 82 -13.15 4.20 -0.66
N LEU A 83 -12.17 3.77 -1.48
CA LEU A 83 -11.49 2.50 -1.32
C LEU A 83 -10.75 2.44 0.03
N PHE A 84 -9.97 3.47 0.35
CA PHE A 84 -9.32 3.57 1.65
C PHE A 84 -10.33 3.51 2.81
N GLN A 85 -11.46 4.23 2.71
CA GLN A 85 -12.49 4.18 3.75
C GLN A 85 -13.05 2.77 3.96
N ARG A 86 -13.25 1.99 2.91
CA ARG A 86 -13.69 0.58 3.00
C ARG A 86 -12.67 -0.28 3.71
N ILE A 87 -11.38 -0.18 3.32
CA ILE A 87 -10.29 -0.91 3.98
C ILE A 87 -10.19 -0.50 5.44
N TYR A 88 -10.16 0.80 5.71
CA TYR A 88 -9.97 1.35 7.04
C TYR A 88 -11.12 1.01 8.01
N LEU A 89 -12.37 1.23 7.61
CA LEU A 89 -13.52 1.00 8.46
C LEU A 89 -13.96 -0.47 8.49
N GLY A 90 -14.02 -1.11 7.31
CA GLY A 90 -14.52 -2.46 7.15
C GLY A 90 -13.47 -3.52 7.51
N ASP A 91 -12.31 -3.45 6.85
CA ASP A 91 -11.30 -4.50 6.98
C ASP A 91 -10.41 -4.34 8.22
N ILE A 92 -10.24 -3.12 8.73
CA ILE A 92 -9.42 -2.90 9.93
C ILE A 92 -10.29 -2.63 11.16
N CYS A 93 -11.01 -1.49 11.19
CA CYS A 93 -11.71 -1.09 12.42
C CYS A 93 -12.76 -2.10 12.88
N ALA A 94 -13.61 -2.56 11.96
CA ALA A 94 -14.67 -3.52 12.30
C ALA A 94 -14.11 -4.89 12.67
N ARG A 95 -13.12 -5.39 11.90
CA ARG A 95 -12.54 -6.72 12.11
C ARG A 95 -11.80 -6.85 13.44
N TYR A 96 -10.97 -5.87 13.77
CA TYR A 96 -10.13 -5.91 14.97
C TYR A 96 -10.75 -5.16 16.16
N ALA A 97 -12.02 -4.78 16.07
CA ALA A 97 -12.74 -4.03 17.10
C ALA A 97 -11.94 -2.82 17.61
N VAL A 98 -11.35 -2.04 16.68
CA VAL A 98 -10.49 -0.91 17.03
C VAL A 98 -11.31 0.15 17.75
N SER A 99 -11.06 0.32 19.04
CA SER A 99 -11.78 1.28 19.89
C SER A 99 -11.46 2.76 19.56
N ASN A 100 -10.24 3.05 19.10
CA ASN A 100 -9.80 4.39 18.74
C ASN A 100 -9.41 4.45 17.26
N SER A 101 -10.40 4.54 16.39
CA SER A 101 -10.21 4.63 14.96
C SER A 101 -9.44 5.88 14.54
N TYR A 102 -9.62 7.00 15.24
CA TYR A 102 -8.87 8.23 14.95
C TYR A 102 -7.36 8.04 15.11
N SER A 103 -6.92 7.40 16.21
CA SER A 103 -5.49 7.09 16.43
C SER A 103 -4.91 6.22 15.34
N LEU A 104 -5.65 5.19 14.90
CA LEU A 104 -5.26 4.35 13.78
C LEU A 104 -5.09 5.17 12.49
N ARG A 105 -6.04 6.05 12.18
CA ARG A 105 -5.98 6.91 10.98
C ARG A 105 -4.75 7.81 10.98
N ILE A 106 -4.43 8.45 12.12
CA ILE A 106 -3.25 9.31 12.24
C ILE A 106 -1.97 8.48 12.13
N MET A 107 -1.94 7.27 12.69
CA MET A 107 -0.82 6.35 12.52
C MET A 107 -0.61 5.98 11.04
N ILE A 108 -1.67 5.63 10.31
CA ILE A 108 -1.58 5.32 8.86
C ILE A 108 -1.03 6.52 8.10
N LYS A 109 -1.53 7.74 8.41
CA LYS A 109 -0.98 8.97 7.83
C LYS A 109 0.51 9.12 8.13
N LYS A 110 0.93 8.80 9.36
CA LYS A 110 2.35 8.86 9.73
C LYS A 110 3.20 7.83 8.97
N LEU A 111 2.69 6.64 8.73
CA LEU A 111 3.37 5.66 7.85
C LEU A 111 3.53 6.22 6.43
N ALA A 112 2.49 6.83 5.86
CA ALA A 112 2.56 7.47 4.54
C ALA A 112 3.65 8.55 4.45
N GLU A 113 3.75 9.41 5.47
CA GLU A 113 4.80 10.43 5.56
C GLU A 113 6.21 9.85 5.73
N SER A 114 6.32 8.60 6.17
CA SER A 114 7.58 7.93 6.49
C SER A 114 8.05 6.94 5.43
N VAL A 115 7.40 6.84 4.28
CA VAL A 115 7.72 5.88 3.20
C VAL A 115 9.21 5.95 2.81
N LYS A 116 9.82 7.14 2.80
CA LYS A 116 11.23 7.33 2.39
C LYS A 116 12.28 6.87 3.41
N GLN A 117 11.89 6.53 4.64
CA GLN A 117 12.85 6.23 5.72
C GLN A 117 12.30 5.23 6.72
N PRO A 118 13.16 4.45 7.36
CA PRO A 118 12.75 3.54 8.44
C PRO A 118 12.14 4.29 9.61
N ILE A 119 11.15 3.70 10.26
CA ILE A 119 10.52 4.28 11.43
C ILE A 119 10.24 3.21 12.51
N SER A 120 10.66 3.46 13.73
CA SER A 120 10.39 2.57 14.85
C SER A 120 9.00 2.79 15.47
N TYR A 121 8.45 1.74 16.07
CA TYR A 121 7.17 1.80 16.79
C TYR A 121 7.20 2.83 17.93
N ASN A 122 8.32 2.94 18.65
CA ASN A 122 8.52 3.96 19.69
C ASN A 122 8.43 5.38 19.11
N ARG A 123 9.05 5.62 17.95
CA ARG A 123 9.00 6.92 17.28
C ARG A 123 7.58 7.26 16.84
N ILE A 124 6.83 6.28 16.31
CA ILE A 124 5.41 6.47 15.96
C ILE A 124 4.60 6.84 17.22
N ALA A 125 4.73 6.08 18.31
CA ALA A 125 4.02 6.36 19.57
C ALA A 125 4.33 7.76 20.11
N ASN A 126 5.60 8.17 20.11
CA ASN A 126 6.03 9.50 20.55
C ASN A 126 5.45 10.62 19.69
N ILE A 127 5.43 10.47 18.37
CA ILE A 127 4.85 11.45 17.44
C ILE A 127 3.33 11.57 17.67
N LEU A 128 2.63 10.46 17.86
CA LEU A 128 1.21 10.45 18.18
C LEU A 128 0.96 11.12 19.54
N GLY A 129 1.80 10.85 20.53
CA GLY A 129 1.76 11.52 21.84
C GLY A 129 1.92 13.03 21.75
N ALA A 130 2.82 13.52 20.90
CA ALA A 130 3.04 14.95 20.68
C ALA A 130 1.84 15.68 20.08
N VAL A 131 0.98 14.98 19.35
CA VAL A 131 -0.30 15.54 18.83
C VAL A 131 -1.50 15.20 19.73
N GLY A 132 -1.26 14.81 20.98
CA GLY A 132 -2.31 14.56 21.97
C GLY A 132 -2.93 13.15 21.93
N ILE A 133 -2.41 12.26 21.11
CA ILE A 133 -2.92 10.87 20.97
C ILE A 133 -2.07 9.96 21.85
N LYS A 134 -2.57 9.63 23.03
CA LYS A 134 -1.88 8.75 23.97
C LYS A 134 -2.20 7.29 23.71
N ILE A 135 -1.33 6.59 22.97
CA ILE A 135 -1.40 5.14 22.78
C ILE A 135 -0.05 4.50 23.11
N GLY A 136 -0.08 3.28 23.65
CA GLY A 136 1.13 2.52 23.95
C GLY A 136 1.78 1.97 22.69
N VAL A 137 3.07 1.63 22.79
CA VAL A 137 3.84 1.01 21.71
C VAL A 137 3.22 -0.32 21.27
N SER A 138 2.68 -1.11 22.17
CA SER A 138 1.96 -2.35 21.86
C SER A 138 0.74 -2.12 20.97
N THR A 139 -0.01 -1.04 21.20
CA THR A 139 -1.13 -0.64 20.34
C THR A 139 -0.66 -0.23 18.95
N VAL A 140 0.47 0.50 18.85
CA VAL A 140 1.08 0.85 17.56
C VAL A 140 1.47 -0.40 16.78
N ILE A 141 2.11 -1.39 17.44
CA ILE A 141 2.48 -2.67 16.83
C ILE A 141 1.24 -3.38 16.27
N ASN A 142 0.17 -3.47 17.07
CA ASN A 142 -1.07 -4.09 16.62
C ASN A 142 -1.68 -3.35 15.43
N TYR A 143 -1.72 -2.03 15.46
CA TYR A 143 -2.28 -1.23 14.36
C TYR A 143 -1.50 -1.38 13.06
N VAL A 144 -0.16 -1.44 13.15
CA VAL A 144 0.69 -1.72 11.98
C VAL A 144 0.39 -3.11 11.44
N LYS A 145 0.33 -4.12 12.31
CA LYS A 145 -0.02 -5.50 11.92
C LYS A 145 -1.39 -5.56 11.22
N TYR A 146 -2.40 -4.84 11.71
CA TYR A 146 -3.72 -4.80 11.07
C TYR A 146 -3.67 -4.17 9.68
N ALA A 147 -2.87 -3.12 9.51
CA ALA A 147 -2.66 -2.49 8.21
C ALA A 147 -1.94 -3.43 7.21
N GLU A 148 -0.96 -4.22 7.68
CA GLU A 148 -0.26 -5.25 6.89
C GLU A 148 -1.21 -6.39 6.49
N GLU A 149 -1.98 -6.91 7.44
CA GLU A 149 -2.93 -8.01 7.21
C GLU A 149 -4.09 -7.61 6.29
N SER A 150 -4.39 -6.31 6.21
CA SER A 150 -5.39 -5.76 5.30
C SER A 150 -4.81 -5.33 3.94
N TRP A 151 -3.56 -5.65 3.65
CA TRP A 151 -2.87 -5.28 2.41
C TRP A 151 -2.85 -3.77 2.14
N LEU A 152 -2.96 -2.94 3.18
CA LEU A 152 -2.86 -1.49 3.05
C LEU A 152 -1.40 -1.06 2.96
N VAL A 153 -0.55 -1.68 3.77
CA VAL A 153 0.89 -1.45 3.78
C VAL A 153 1.67 -2.76 3.69
N LEU A 154 2.84 -2.68 3.10
CA LEU A 154 3.84 -3.74 3.01
C LEU A 154 5.02 -3.37 3.90
N ARG A 155 5.58 -4.34 4.59
CA ARG A 155 6.75 -4.16 5.42
C ARG A 155 7.98 -4.71 4.68
N LEU A 156 8.91 -3.83 4.35
CA LEU A 156 10.18 -4.24 3.78
C LEU A 156 11.25 -4.32 4.88
N GLN A 157 11.92 -5.46 4.97
CA GLN A 157 13.03 -5.69 5.89
C GLN A 157 14.36 -5.66 5.14
N ASN A 158 15.39 -5.11 5.75
CA ASN A 158 16.74 -5.21 5.21
C ASN A 158 17.33 -6.60 5.53
N ASP A 159 17.42 -7.49 4.56
CA ASP A 159 17.91 -8.85 4.77
C ASP A 159 19.37 -8.92 5.24
N ALA A 160 20.16 -7.91 4.93
CA ALA A 160 21.54 -7.80 5.40
C ALA A 160 21.66 -7.30 6.86
N ALA A 161 20.60 -6.75 7.46
CA ALA A 161 20.64 -6.23 8.82
C ALA A 161 20.53 -7.35 9.87
N LYS A 162 21.03 -7.06 11.08
CA LYS A 162 20.85 -7.96 12.22
C LYS A 162 19.38 -8.06 12.62
N LEU A 163 18.96 -9.19 13.19
CA LEU A 163 17.57 -9.43 13.57
C LEU A 163 16.95 -8.30 14.40
N ALA A 164 17.69 -7.76 15.36
CA ALA A 164 17.22 -6.66 16.21
C ALA A 164 16.95 -5.38 15.42
N GLU A 165 17.74 -5.08 14.39
CA GLU A 165 17.54 -3.92 13.51
C GLU A 165 16.37 -4.13 12.55
N LYS A 166 16.26 -5.35 12.00
CA LYS A 166 15.13 -5.74 11.14
C LYS A 166 13.79 -5.49 11.83
N GLU A 167 13.69 -5.85 13.10
CA GLU A 167 12.45 -5.75 13.88
C GLU A 167 12.21 -4.35 14.46
N SER A 168 13.25 -3.59 14.75
CA SER A 168 13.13 -2.31 15.46
C SER A 168 12.86 -1.10 14.57
N THR A 169 13.33 -1.12 13.32
CA THR A 169 13.25 0.01 12.38
C THR A 169 12.90 -0.41 10.95
N PRO A 170 11.72 -1.02 10.73
CA PRO A 170 11.30 -1.42 9.40
C PRO A 170 10.97 -0.21 8.53
N LYS A 171 11.00 -0.40 7.21
CA LYS A 171 10.38 0.50 6.23
C LYS A 171 8.99 -0.01 5.88
N TYR A 172 8.08 0.91 5.67
CA TYR A 172 6.72 0.61 5.24
C TYR A 172 6.41 1.28 3.91
N TYR A 173 5.78 0.54 3.02
CA TYR A 173 5.31 1.00 1.73
C TYR A 173 3.82 0.73 1.60
N PHE A 174 3.13 1.50 0.81
CA PHE A 174 1.72 1.25 0.51
C PHE A 174 1.64 0.26 -0.66
N CYS A 175 0.65 -0.62 -0.64
CA CYS A 175 0.43 -1.60 -1.69
C CYS A 175 0.11 -0.97 -3.07
N ASP A 176 -0.13 0.35 -3.10
CA ASP A 176 -0.42 1.09 -4.32
C ASP A 176 -0.17 2.60 -4.13
N ASN A 177 0.39 3.24 -5.15
CA ASN A 177 0.66 4.68 -5.14
C ASN A 177 -0.60 5.52 -5.01
N GLY A 178 -1.74 5.07 -5.54
CA GLY A 178 -3.01 5.78 -5.42
C GLY A 178 -3.50 5.89 -3.99
N LEU A 179 -3.30 4.83 -3.18
CA LEU A 179 -3.60 4.87 -1.75
C LEU A 179 -2.62 5.75 -0.97
N LEU A 180 -1.33 5.74 -1.34
CA LEU A 180 -0.35 6.62 -0.70
C LEU A 180 -0.63 8.10 -0.98
N MET A 181 -0.97 8.44 -2.22
CA MET A 181 -1.20 9.79 -2.70
C MET A 181 -2.28 10.55 -1.93
N ILE A 182 -3.31 9.86 -1.41
CA ILE A 182 -4.41 10.53 -0.70
C ILE A 182 -3.97 11.17 0.63
N PHE A 183 -2.85 10.73 1.21
CA PHE A 183 -2.34 11.20 2.50
C PHE A 183 -1.33 12.34 2.39
N LEU A 184 -0.76 12.57 1.19
CA LEU A 184 0.39 13.44 1.00
C LEU A 184 0.02 14.72 0.24
N THR A 185 0.63 15.83 0.64
CA THR A 185 0.45 17.14 -0.01
C THR A 185 1.41 17.31 -1.19
N ASP A 186 2.70 16.93 -0.99
CA ASP A 186 3.72 16.87 -2.04
C ASP A 186 4.25 15.44 -2.15
N PRO A 187 3.58 14.60 -2.97
CA PRO A 187 3.84 13.16 -2.95
C PRO A 187 4.98 12.68 -3.86
N ALA A 188 5.50 13.50 -4.78
CA ALA A 188 6.30 13.03 -5.92
C ALA A 188 7.46 12.09 -5.53
N THR A 189 8.31 12.48 -4.57
CA THR A 189 9.45 11.67 -4.13
C THR A 189 9.02 10.42 -3.35
N SER A 190 7.95 10.52 -2.57
CA SER A 190 7.38 9.39 -1.83
C SER A 190 6.71 8.38 -2.75
N LEU A 191 6.01 8.85 -3.79
CA LEU A 191 5.42 7.98 -4.80
C LEU A 191 6.49 7.24 -5.61
N LEU A 192 7.62 7.90 -5.92
CA LEU A 192 8.74 7.25 -6.61
C LEU A 192 9.35 6.13 -5.76
N GLU A 193 9.64 6.42 -4.50
CA GLU A 193 10.16 5.42 -3.56
C GLU A 193 9.20 4.24 -3.40
N ASN A 194 7.89 4.52 -3.25
CA ASN A 194 6.86 3.49 -3.10
C ASN A 194 6.73 2.64 -4.37
N LEU A 195 6.74 3.26 -5.55
CA LEU A 195 6.64 2.55 -6.83
C LEU A 195 7.82 1.59 -7.05
N VAL A 196 9.04 2.02 -6.70
CA VAL A 196 10.23 1.17 -6.80
C VAL A 196 10.11 -0.03 -5.84
N ALA A 197 9.68 0.19 -4.61
CA ALA A 197 9.51 -0.90 -3.64
C ALA A 197 8.43 -1.89 -4.07
N ASP A 198 7.28 -1.41 -4.56
CA ASP A 198 6.19 -2.24 -5.08
C ASP A 198 6.63 -3.08 -6.28
N ALA A 199 7.44 -2.53 -7.16
CA ALA A 199 8.01 -3.28 -8.29
C ALA A 199 8.93 -4.44 -7.84
N PHE A 200 9.65 -4.32 -6.74
CA PHE A 200 10.49 -5.40 -6.22
C PHE A 200 9.66 -6.51 -5.56
N GLU A 201 8.61 -6.18 -4.82
CA GLU A 201 7.72 -7.18 -4.19
C GLU A 201 6.95 -8.01 -5.22
N ASN A 202 6.55 -7.41 -6.34
CA ASN A 202 5.82 -8.08 -7.40
C ASN A 202 6.73 -8.94 -8.31
N TRP A 203 8.06 -8.92 -8.13
CA TRP A 203 9.03 -9.68 -8.93
C TRP A 203 9.64 -10.86 -8.15
N SER A 204 9.36 -11.01 -6.87
CA SER A 204 9.81 -12.10 -6.00
C SER A 204 8.72 -13.14 -5.79
#